data_818305474cb1f1ef547d2085e5c94ac5
#
_entry.id   818305474cb1f1ef547d2085e5c94ac5
#
_cell.length_a   1.000
_cell.length_b   1.000
_cell.length_c   1.000
_cell.angle_alpha   90.00
_cell.angle_beta   90.00
_cell.angle_gamma   90.00
#
_symmetry.space_group_name_H-M   'P 1'
#
loop_
_entity.id
_entity.type
_entity.pdbx_description
1 polymer ?
#
loop_
_entity_poly.entity_id
_entity_poly.type
_entity_poly.pdbx_seq_one_letter_code
_entity_poly.pdbx_strand_id
1 'polypeptide(L)'
;MKKLVIIGANDFQNQLILKAKSLGYETHVFAWEEGAVGKDNADYFYPISIIEKDKILEKCKEIKPDGVCSIASDLASITVNYVAEKLGLPCNQTKYANIQTNKYAMRKALLDAGLPCPKFVLADESFDVRELHDFSFPIIVKPTDRSGSRNIMKLESTSGVMKAVTEACQTSFEHKAIIEEYIEGNEYSMETISYKGEHHYLATTKKFTTGAPHFI
;
A
#
# COMPACT_ATOMS: atom_id res chain seq x y z
N MET A 1 -3.13 31.47 2.92
CA MET A 1 -2.15 30.37 3.09
C MET A 1 -2.75 29.15 2.40
N LYS A 2 -1.96 28.36 1.69
CA LYS A 2 -2.47 27.11 1.08
C LYS A 2 -2.69 26.05 2.15
N LYS A 3 -3.78 25.29 2.01
CA LYS A 3 -4.20 24.26 2.96
C LYS A 3 -3.84 22.88 2.45
N LEU A 4 -3.16 22.11 3.27
CA LEU A 4 -2.79 20.72 2.95
C LEU A 4 -3.45 19.77 3.94
N VAL A 5 -4.25 18.84 3.42
CA VAL A 5 -4.78 17.73 4.21
C VAL A 5 -3.78 16.58 4.19
N ILE A 6 -3.47 16.04 5.36
CA ILE A 6 -2.56 14.90 5.55
C ILE A 6 -3.33 13.77 6.23
N ILE A 7 -3.30 12.58 5.61
CA ILE A 7 -3.96 11.38 6.13
C ILE A 7 -2.93 10.51 6.86
N GLY A 8 -3.12 10.36 8.18
CA GLY A 8 -2.20 9.69 9.07
C GLY A 8 -1.34 10.66 9.88
N ALA A 9 -0.91 10.24 11.06
CA ALA A 9 -0.14 11.04 12.01
C ALA A 9 0.90 10.25 12.82
N ASN A 10 1.37 9.10 12.32
CA ASN A 10 2.46 8.36 12.97
C ASN A 10 3.81 9.06 12.73
N ASP A 11 4.91 8.46 13.17
CA ASP A 11 6.26 9.02 13.04
C ASP A 11 6.63 9.42 11.61
N PHE A 12 6.24 8.63 10.60
CA PHE A 12 6.52 8.95 9.20
C PHE A 12 5.73 10.16 8.73
N GLN A 13 4.39 10.17 8.96
CA GLN A 13 3.57 11.31 8.57
C GLN A 13 3.90 12.56 9.38
N ASN A 14 4.42 12.44 10.60
CA ASN A 14 4.89 13.58 11.37
C ASN A 14 6.00 14.36 10.63
N GLN A 15 6.93 13.66 9.97
CA GLN A 15 7.95 14.32 9.14
C GLN A 15 7.33 15.08 7.96
N LEU A 16 6.28 14.53 7.35
CA LEU A 16 5.53 15.21 6.30
C LEU A 16 4.82 16.46 6.81
N ILE A 17 4.20 16.39 8.02
CA ILE A 17 3.55 17.54 8.67
C ILE A 17 4.56 18.67 8.90
N LEU A 18 5.69 18.35 9.52
CA LEU A 18 6.76 19.33 9.78
C LEU A 18 7.30 19.94 8.48
N LYS A 19 7.49 19.13 7.44
CA LYS A 19 7.94 19.61 6.13
C LYS A 19 6.90 20.51 5.48
N ALA A 20 5.62 20.16 5.51
CA ALA A 20 4.55 20.99 4.98
C ALA A 20 4.50 22.35 5.66
N LYS A 21 4.60 22.40 6.98
CA LYS A 21 4.67 23.66 7.74
C LYS A 21 5.88 24.50 7.37
N SER A 22 7.06 23.88 7.23
CA SER A 22 8.28 24.61 6.81
C SER A 22 8.17 25.22 5.42
N LEU A 23 7.27 24.71 4.58
CA LEU A 23 6.94 25.24 3.26
C LEU A 23 5.79 26.25 3.26
N GLY A 24 5.27 26.61 4.44
CA GLY A 24 4.22 27.61 4.61
C GLY A 24 2.80 27.11 4.32
N TYR A 25 2.56 25.78 4.39
CA TYR A 25 1.21 25.23 4.30
C TYR A 25 0.52 25.26 5.67
N GLU A 26 -0.78 25.53 5.69
CA GLU A 26 -1.68 25.24 6.80
C GLU A 26 -2.02 23.74 6.78
N THR A 27 -1.70 23.02 7.84
CA THR A 27 -1.83 21.55 7.90
C THR A 27 -3.09 21.10 8.63
N HIS A 28 -3.89 20.27 7.96
CA HIS A 28 -5.09 19.64 8.48
C HIS A 28 -4.89 18.12 8.50
N VAL A 29 -4.80 17.50 9.67
CA VAL A 29 -4.36 16.12 9.84
C VAL A 29 -5.49 15.24 10.35
N PHE A 30 -5.71 14.09 9.69
CA PHE A 30 -6.71 13.10 10.06
C PHE A 30 -6.04 11.79 10.47
N ALA A 31 -6.30 11.33 11.69
CA ALA A 31 -5.79 10.05 12.20
C ALA A 31 -6.58 9.59 13.42
N TRP A 32 -6.35 8.34 13.84
CA TRP A 32 -6.67 7.93 15.21
C TRP A 32 -5.92 8.82 16.18
N GLU A 33 -6.55 9.16 17.30
CA GLU A 33 -5.92 9.99 18.32
C GLU A 33 -4.82 9.24 19.07
N GLU A 34 -5.05 7.97 19.36
CA GLU A 34 -4.07 7.12 20.02
C GLU A 34 -2.88 6.86 19.10
N GLY A 35 -1.66 7.13 19.56
CA GLY A 35 -0.42 6.98 18.79
C GLY A 35 -0.21 8.03 17.69
N ALA A 36 -0.98 9.10 17.66
CA ALA A 36 -0.85 10.17 16.69
C ALA A 36 0.29 11.14 17.06
N VAL A 37 1.54 10.73 16.87
CA VAL A 37 2.75 11.53 17.15
C VAL A 37 2.72 12.91 16.49
N GLY A 38 2.15 12.99 15.27
CA GLY A 38 2.04 14.23 14.52
C GLY A 38 0.94 15.19 14.97
N LYS A 39 0.10 14.80 15.93
CA LYS A 39 -1.04 15.61 16.42
C LYS A 39 -0.60 16.99 16.88
N ASP A 40 0.44 17.07 17.73
CA ASP A 40 0.89 18.31 18.34
C ASP A 40 1.64 19.24 17.36
N ASN A 41 2.06 18.70 16.22
CA ASN A 41 2.74 19.45 15.16
C ASN A 41 1.79 19.96 14.07
N ALA A 42 0.54 19.45 14.02
CA ALA A 42 -0.47 19.88 13.07
C ALA A 42 -1.06 21.24 13.46
N ASP A 43 -1.47 22.08 12.49
CA ASP A 43 -2.23 23.29 12.79
C ASP A 43 -3.66 22.93 13.22
N TYR A 44 -4.23 21.89 12.57
CA TYR A 44 -5.54 21.33 12.92
C TYR A 44 -5.46 19.81 12.91
N PHE A 45 -5.92 19.18 13.98
CA PHE A 45 -6.01 17.73 14.10
C PHE A 45 -7.47 17.29 14.23
N TYR A 46 -7.83 16.24 13.50
CA TYR A 46 -9.17 15.66 13.48
C TYR A 46 -9.06 14.17 13.85
N PRO A 47 -9.66 13.73 14.99
CA PRO A 47 -9.60 12.34 15.45
C PRO A 47 -10.58 11.46 14.65
N ILE A 48 -10.36 11.38 13.34
CA ILE A 48 -11.14 10.56 12.40
C ILE A 48 -10.20 9.53 11.79
N SER A 49 -10.60 8.26 11.86
CA SER A 49 -9.80 7.16 11.32
C SER A 49 -9.50 7.35 9.84
N ILE A 50 -8.27 7.02 9.44
CA ILE A 50 -7.83 7.10 8.04
C ILE A 50 -8.67 6.26 7.05
N ILE A 51 -9.44 5.29 7.53
CA ILE A 51 -10.35 4.47 6.71
C ILE A 51 -11.76 5.04 6.59
N GLU A 52 -12.12 6.02 7.41
CA GLU A 52 -13.43 6.68 7.39
C GLU A 52 -13.50 7.76 6.31
N LYS A 53 -13.22 7.36 5.08
CA LYS A 53 -13.01 8.26 3.93
C LYS A 53 -14.18 9.23 3.68
N ASP A 54 -15.43 8.81 3.95
CA ASP A 54 -16.61 9.65 3.74
C ASP A 54 -16.69 10.77 4.79
N LYS A 55 -16.39 10.47 6.06
CA LYS A 55 -16.31 11.50 7.12
C LYS A 55 -15.19 12.50 6.85
N ILE A 56 -14.04 11.99 6.39
CA ILE A 56 -12.90 12.84 6.00
C ILE A 56 -13.30 13.73 4.83
N LEU A 57 -13.97 13.19 3.80
CA LEU A 57 -14.45 13.95 2.66
C LEU A 57 -15.38 15.10 3.08
N GLU A 58 -16.37 14.81 3.93
CA GLU A 58 -17.31 15.85 4.40
C GLU A 58 -16.55 16.98 5.13
N LYS A 59 -15.59 16.64 5.97
CA LYS A 59 -14.77 17.65 6.64
C LYS A 59 -13.88 18.43 5.65
N CYS A 60 -13.34 17.75 4.63
CA CYS A 60 -12.55 18.41 3.60
C CYS A 60 -13.36 19.38 2.74
N LYS A 61 -14.66 19.15 2.54
CA LYS A 61 -15.56 20.13 1.86
C LYS A 61 -15.65 21.44 2.63
N GLU A 62 -15.62 21.40 3.96
CA GLU A 62 -15.58 22.60 4.82
C GLU A 62 -14.20 23.28 4.77
N ILE A 63 -13.11 22.49 4.86
CA ILE A 63 -11.72 22.95 4.87
C ILE A 63 -11.36 23.60 3.54
N LYS A 64 -11.82 23.02 2.40
CA LYS A 64 -11.46 23.39 1.04
C LYS A 64 -9.95 23.36 0.82
N PRO A 65 -9.30 22.19 0.93
CA PRO A 65 -7.86 22.07 0.81
C PRO A 65 -7.38 22.29 -0.62
N ASP A 66 -6.14 22.73 -0.76
CA ASP A 66 -5.43 22.81 -2.04
C ASP A 66 -4.80 21.48 -2.46
N GLY A 67 -4.67 20.54 -1.52
CA GLY A 67 -4.14 19.20 -1.75
C GLY A 67 -4.44 18.23 -0.62
N VAL A 68 -4.41 16.95 -0.96
CA VAL A 68 -4.53 15.83 0.00
C VAL A 68 -3.38 14.88 -0.23
N CYS A 69 -2.67 14.48 0.82
CA CYS A 69 -1.54 13.57 0.70
C CYS A 69 -1.34 12.68 1.92
N SER A 70 -0.48 11.71 1.78
CA SER A 70 0.07 10.88 2.85
C SER A 70 1.41 10.31 2.41
N ILE A 71 2.16 9.72 3.33
CA ILE A 71 3.35 8.90 3.05
C ILE A 71 3.33 7.63 3.90
N ALA A 72 4.06 6.61 3.46
CA ALA A 72 4.33 5.37 4.21
C ALA A 72 3.08 4.63 4.72
N SER A 73 1.97 4.69 4.00
CA SER A 73 0.74 3.98 4.37
C SER A 73 -0.10 3.62 3.14
N ASP A 74 -0.20 2.33 2.84
CA ASP A 74 -1.03 1.83 1.75
C ASP A 74 -2.51 2.13 1.98
N LEU A 75 -2.98 1.97 3.22
CA LEU A 75 -4.38 2.27 3.58
C LEU A 75 -4.71 3.76 3.43
N ALA A 76 -3.79 4.64 3.85
CA ALA A 76 -3.99 6.07 3.71
C ALA A 76 -4.05 6.49 2.23
N SER A 77 -3.32 5.83 1.33
CA SER A 77 -3.32 6.15 -0.10
C SER A 77 -4.70 6.00 -0.74
N ILE A 78 -5.49 5.01 -0.30
CA ILE A 78 -6.87 4.80 -0.76
C ILE A 78 -7.73 6.02 -0.40
N THR A 79 -7.64 6.48 0.84
CA THR A 79 -8.40 7.64 1.33
C THR A 79 -7.93 8.94 0.68
N VAL A 80 -6.61 9.13 0.52
CA VAL A 80 -6.04 10.28 -0.21
C VAL A 80 -6.65 10.38 -1.61
N ASN A 81 -6.58 9.30 -2.39
CA ASN A 81 -7.08 9.30 -3.76
C ASN A 81 -8.60 9.51 -3.81
N TYR A 82 -9.35 8.87 -2.92
CA TYR A 82 -10.80 9.02 -2.85
C TYR A 82 -11.22 10.47 -2.56
N VAL A 83 -10.64 11.08 -1.52
CA VAL A 83 -10.98 12.45 -1.12
C VAL A 83 -10.54 13.45 -2.19
N ALA A 84 -9.31 13.31 -2.69
CA ALA A 84 -8.78 14.21 -3.71
C ALA A 84 -9.58 14.14 -5.02
N GLU A 85 -9.95 12.95 -5.51
CA GLU A 85 -10.77 12.77 -6.71
C GLU A 85 -12.14 13.45 -6.56
N LYS A 86 -12.81 13.24 -5.41
CA LYS A 86 -14.11 13.84 -5.12
C LYS A 86 -14.08 15.37 -5.03
N LEU A 87 -12.91 15.94 -4.68
CA LEU A 87 -12.70 17.39 -4.62
C LEU A 87 -12.10 17.97 -5.90
N GLY A 88 -11.86 17.17 -6.94
CA GLY A 88 -11.23 17.60 -8.18
C GLY A 88 -9.76 17.99 -8.04
N LEU A 89 -9.08 17.47 -7.01
CA LEU A 89 -7.67 17.72 -6.75
C LEU A 89 -6.77 16.67 -7.46
N PRO A 90 -5.49 16.98 -7.69
CA PRO A 90 -4.56 16.01 -8.26
C PRO A 90 -4.46 14.73 -7.41
N CYS A 91 -4.67 13.57 -8.06
CA CYS A 91 -4.59 12.26 -7.42
C CYS A 91 -4.45 11.14 -8.47
N ASN A 92 -4.19 9.93 -8.02
CA ASN A 92 -4.44 8.74 -8.83
C ASN A 92 -5.94 8.46 -8.86
N GLN A 93 -6.47 8.09 -10.03
CA GLN A 93 -7.90 7.78 -10.15
C GLN A 93 -8.28 6.59 -9.27
N THR A 94 -9.41 6.69 -8.57
CA THR A 94 -9.87 5.64 -7.62
C THR A 94 -10.12 4.29 -8.29
N LYS A 95 -10.41 4.27 -9.59
CA LYS A 95 -10.54 3.00 -10.35
C LYS A 95 -9.27 2.14 -10.34
N TYR A 96 -8.10 2.72 -10.05
CA TYR A 96 -6.81 2.03 -9.95
C TYR A 96 -6.41 1.72 -8.50
N ALA A 97 -7.24 2.04 -7.50
CA ALA A 97 -6.92 1.83 -6.09
C ALA A 97 -6.55 0.37 -5.79
N ASN A 98 -7.27 -0.58 -6.37
CA ASN A 98 -7.00 -2.00 -6.18
C ASN A 98 -5.62 -2.43 -6.69
N ILE A 99 -5.15 -1.88 -7.82
CA ILE A 99 -3.82 -2.18 -8.36
C ILE A 99 -2.71 -1.70 -7.43
N GLN A 100 -2.93 -0.63 -6.67
CA GLN A 100 -1.94 -0.05 -5.77
C GLN A 100 -1.75 -0.85 -4.47
N THR A 101 -2.77 -1.56 -4.01
CA THR A 101 -2.80 -2.17 -2.67
C THR A 101 -2.97 -3.68 -2.69
N ASN A 102 -3.47 -4.25 -3.80
CA ASN A 102 -3.69 -5.68 -3.96
C ASN A 102 -2.63 -6.30 -4.87
N LYS A 103 -1.87 -7.25 -4.33
CA LYS A 103 -0.73 -7.87 -5.04
C LYS A 103 -1.15 -8.66 -6.27
N TYR A 104 -2.29 -9.36 -6.20
CA TYR A 104 -2.78 -10.11 -7.36
C TYR A 104 -3.24 -9.16 -8.47
N ALA A 105 -4.00 -8.12 -8.14
CA ALA A 105 -4.41 -7.11 -9.11
C ALA A 105 -3.20 -6.39 -9.75
N MET A 106 -2.16 -6.09 -8.95
CA MET A 106 -0.90 -5.52 -9.44
C MET A 106 -0.21 -6.47 -10.42
N ARG A 107 -0.04 -7.76 -10.08
CA ARG A 107 0.57 -8.75 -10.97
C ARG A 107 -0.19 -8.90 -12.28
N LYS A 108 -1.52 -8.95 -12.18
CA LYS A 108 -2.37 -9.01 -13.36
C LYS A 108 -2.20 -7.79 -14.27
N ALA A 109 -2.17 -6.58 -13.70
CA ALA A 109 -1.94 -5.35 -14.46
C ALA A 109 -0.56 -5.32 -15.14
N LEU A 110 0.49 -5.81 -14.47
CA LEU A 110 1.83 -5.95 -15.05
C LEU A 110 1.84 -6.94 -16.21
N LEU A 111 1.22 -8.11 -16.03
CA LEU A 111 1.11 -9.13 -17.07
C LEU A 111 0.33 -8.61 -18.29
N ASP A 112 -0.83 -7.96 -18.05
CA ASP A 112 -1.66 -7.39 -19.12
C ASP A 112 -0.93 -6.27 -19.89
N ALA A 113 0.03 -5.58 -19.24
CA ALA A 113 0.91 -4.59 -19.87
C ALA A 113 2.15 -5.20 -20.55
N GLY A 114 2.31 -6.53 -20.56
CA GLY A 114 3.47 -7.21 -21.14
C GLY A 114 4.77 -7.03 -20.35
N LEU A 115 4.68 -6.64 -19.09
CA LEU A 115 5.84 -6.46 -18.22
C LEU A 115 6.23 -7.78 -17.54
N PRO A 116 7.53 -8.04 -17.31
CA PRO A 116 7.97 -9.24 -16.62
C PRO A 116 7.42 -9.29 -15.18
N CYS A 117 6.86 -10.43 -14.81
CA CYS A 117 6.46 -10.75 -13.45
C CYS A 117 6.63 -12.25 -13.18
N PRO A 118 6.79 -12.68 -11.93
CA PRO A 118 6.80 -14.11 -11.62
C PRO A 118 5.47 -14.73 -12.03
N LYS A 119 5.46 -16.04 -12.29
CA LYS A 119 4.23 -16.78 -12.44
C LYS A 119 3.45 -16.72 -11.13
N PHE A 120 2.14 -16.51 -11.19
CA PHE A 120 1.31 -16.33 -10.02
C PHE A 120 -0.10 -16.88 -10.22
N VAL A 121 -0.75 -17.22 -9.11
CA VAL A 121 -2.15 -17.64 -9.06
C VAL A 121 -2.83 -17.08 -7.81
N LEU A 122 -4.12 -16.79 -7.93
CA LEU A 122 -4.96 -16.42 -6.79
C LEU A 122 -5.41 -17.70 -6.08
N ALA A 123 -5.38 -17.70 -4.76
CA ALA A 123 -5.80 -18.82 -3.94
C ALA A 123 -6.75 -18.37 -2.83
N ASP A 124 -7.66 -19.25 -2.46
CA ASP A 124 -8.49 -19.18 -1.28
C ASP A 124 -8.54 -20.55 -0.57
N GLU A 125 -9.37 -20.70 0.43
CA GLU A 125 -9.47 -21.95 1.20
C GLU A 125 -9.93 -23.17 0.37
N SER A 126 -10.49 -22.95 -0.82
CA SER A 126 -10.90 -23.99 -1.77
C SER A 126 -9.86 -24.32 -2.84
N PHE A 127 -8.66 -23.70 -2.77
CA PHE A 127 -7.61 -23.83 -3.78
C PHE A 127 -7.17 -25.27 -3.97
N ASP A 128 -7.05 -25.71 -5.21
CA ASP A 128 -6.54 -27.04 -5.55
C ASP A 128 -5.03 -26.98 -5.83
N VAL A 129 -4.23 -27.61 -4.98
CA VAL A 129 -2.77 -27.65 -5.10
C VAL A 129 -2.31 -28.19 -6.47
N ARG A 130 -3.14 -28.96 -7.16
CA ARG A 130 -2.86 -29.43 -8.53
C ARG A 130 -2.73 -28.30 -9.56
N GLU A 131 -3.27 -27.12 -9.28
CA GLU A 131 -3.08 -25.94 -10.12
C GLU A 131 -1.62 -25.45 -10.18
N LEU A 132 -0.77 -25.93 -9.25
CA LEU A 132 0.67 -25.62 -9.24
C LEU A 132 1.50 -26.61 -10.05
N HIS A 133 0.89 -27.47 -10.87
CA HIS A 133 1.59 -28.54 -11.62
C HIS A 133 2.70 -28.04 -12.56
N ASP A 134 2.61 -26.78 -12.98
CA ASP A 134 3.56 -26.13 -13.89
C ASP A 134 4.33 -24.97 -13.25
N PHE A 135 4.27 -24.83 -11.90
CA PHE A 135 5.07 -23.86 -11.14
C PHE A 135 6.46 -24.41 -10.83
N SER A 136 7.45 -23.51 -10.92
CA SER A 136 8.82 -23.78 -10.43
C SER A 136 8.91 -23.46 -8.94
N PHE A 137 9.44 -24.39 -8.17
CA PHE A 137 9.72 -24.18 -6.75
C PHE A 137 11.13 -23.61 -6.55
N PRO A 138 11.38 -22.82 -5.49
CA PRO A 138 10.45 -22.49 -4.42
C PRO A 138 9.35 -21.49 -4.84
N ILE A 139 8.26 -21.46 -4.07
CA ILE A 139 7.15 -20.54 -4.23
C ILE A 139 6.98 -19.67 -2.98
N ILE A 140 6.32 -18.52 -3.14
CA ILE A 140 5.91 -17.65 -2.05
C ILE A 140 4.38 -17.64 -1.96
N VAL A 141 3.87 -17.85 -0.74
CA VAL A 141 2.45 -17.69 -0.41
C VAL A 141 2.31 -16.48 0.53
N LYS A 142 1.41 -15.56 0.22
CA LYS A 142 1.20 -14.34 1.02
C LYS A 142 -0.21 -13.78 0.85
N PRO A 143 -0.72 -12.97 1.82
CA PRO A 143 -1.99 -12.26 1.66
C PRO A 143 -1.95 -11.29 0.48
N THR A 144 -3.08 -11.18 -0.26
CA THR A 144 -3.18 -10.27 -1.41
C THR A 144 -3.06 -8.79 -1.03
N ASP A 145 -3.55 -8.40 0.14
CA ASP A 145 -3.88 -7.02 0.52
C ASP A 145 -3.24 -6.55 1.84
N ARG A 146 -2.18 -7.23 2.31
CA ARG A 146 -1.46 -6.83 3.54
C ARG A 146 -0.07 -6.32 3.22
N SER A 147 0.33 -5.24 3.90
CA SER A 147 1.68 -4.66 3.88
C SER A 147 2.52 -5.12 5.09
N GLY A 148 3.82 -4.75 5.09
CA GLY A 148 4.72 -5.01 6.21
C GLY A 148 5.13 -6.47 6.36
N SER A 149 5.33 -7.20 5.28
CA SER A 149 5.81 -8.59 5.23
C SER A 149 5.02 -9.58 6.12
N ARG A 150 3.74 -9.30 6.34
CA ARG A 150 2.89 -10.11 7.23
C ARG A 150 2.50 -11.41 6.55
N ASN A 151 2.76 -12.51 7.25
CA ASN A 151 2.35 -13.86 6.86
C ASN A 151 2.80 -14.24 5.45
N ILE A 152 4.11 -14.08 5.17
CA ILE A 152 4.76 -14.52 3.93
C ILE A 152 5.44 -15.84 4.21
N MET A 153 5.13 -16.87 3.41
CA MET A 153 5.73 -18.20 3.53
C MET A 153 6.44 -18.58 2.23
N LYS A 154 7.70 -18.99 2.33
CA LYS A 154 8.47 -19.62 1.25
C LYS A 154 8.38 -21.13 1.39
N LEU A 155 8.01 -21.82 0.31
CA LEU A 155 7.81 -23.28 0.29
C LEU A 155 8.66 -23.89 -0.84
N GLU A 156 9.38 -24.93 -0.51
CA GLU A 156 10.26 -25.65 -1.43
C GLU A 156 9.55 -26.77 -2.21
N SER A 157 8.29 -27.07 -1.86
CA SER A 157 7.45 -28.08 -2.51
C SER A 157 5.98 -27.83 -2.26
N THR A 158 5.11 -28.65 -2.82
CA THR A 158 3.65 -28.60 -2.58
C THR A 158 3.25 -28.91 -1.13
N SER A 159 4.15 -29.50 -0.35
CA SER A 159 3.89 -29.78 1.06
C SER A 159 3.67 -28.49 1.85
N GLY A 160 2.55 -28.40 2.55
CA GLY A 160 2.20 -27.24 3.37
C GLY A 160 1.54 -26.08 2.63
N VAL A 161 1.33 -26.14 1.29
CA VAL A 161 0.69 -25.07 0.53
C VAL A 161 -0.67 -24.72 1.10
N MET A 162 -1.56 -25.66 1.34
CA MET A 162 -2.90 -25.37 1.87
C MET A 162 -2.87 -24.74 3.26
N LYS A 163 -1.93 -25.17 4.12
CA LYS A 163 -1.73 -24.51 5.41
C LYS A 163 -1.33 -23.05 5.23
N ALA A 164 -0.35 -22.77 4.35
CA ALA A 164 0.10 -21.41 4.05
C ALA A 164 -1.00 -20.56 3.46
N VAL A 165 -1.81 -21.10 2.54
CA VAL A 165 -2.98 -20.43 1.96
C VAL A 165 -3.99 -20.07 3.03
N THR A 166 -4.37 -21.01 3.89
CA THR A 166 -5.32 -20.76 4.99
C THR A 166 -4.82 -19.63 5.91
N GLU A 167 -3.57 -19.67 6.34
CA GLU A 167 -2.99 -18.64 7.20
C GLU A 167 -2.93 -17.27 6.50
N ALA A 168 -2.60 -17.24 5.21
CA ALA A 168 -2.60 -16.01 4.41
C ALA A 168 -4.02 -15.45 4.25
N CYS A 169 -5.02 -16.30 3.98
CA CYS A 169 -6.43 -15.91 3.88
C CYS A 169 -6.97 -15.34 5.20
N GLN A 170 -6.62 -15.93 6.34
CA GLN A 170 -7.00 -15.42 7.66
C GLN A 170 -6.42 -14.03 7.95
N THR A 171 -5.26 -13.72 7.37
CA THR A 171 -4.60 -12.43 7.53
C THR A 171 -5.13 -11.38 6.54
N SER A 172 -5.57 -11.79 5.36
CA SER A 172 -6.09 -10.93 4.29
C SER A 172 -7.46 -10.35 4.66
N PHE A 173 -7.71 -9.08 4.30
CA PHE A 173 -9.01 -8.43 4.46
C PHE A 173 -10.07 -9.02 3.52
N GLU A 174 -9.67 -9.48 2.32
CA GLU A 174 -10.55 -10.12 1.35
C GLU A 174 -10.54 -11.65 1.44
N HIS A 175 -9.86 -12.22 2.44
CA HIS A 175 -9.71 -13.67 2.64
C HIS A 175 -9.12 -14.39 1.43
N LYS A 176 -8.11 -13.78 0.80
CA LYS A 176 -7.41 -14.34 -0.35
C LYS A 176 -5.90 -14.29 -0.19
N ALA A 177 -5.25 -15.26 -0.82
CA ALA A 177 -3.81 -15.35 -0.92
C ALA A 177 -3.37 -15.24 -2.40
N ILE A 178 -2.15 -14.82 -2.61
CA ILE A 178 -1.44 -14.99 -3.87
C ILE A 178 -0.31 -15.99 -3.67
N ILE A 179 -0.17 -16.91 -4.62
CA ILE A 179 0.95 -17.83 -4.73
C ILE A 179 1.79 -17.35 -5.91
N GLU A 180 3.09 -17.19 -5.72
CA GLU A 180 4.03 -16.73 -6.77
C GLU A 180 5.27 -17.61 -6.81
N GLU A 181 5.85 -17.82 -7.98
CA GLU A 181 7.20 -18.36 -8.07
C GLU A 181 8.19 -17.40 -7.38
N TYR A 182 9.11 -17.96 -6.61
CA TYR A 182 10.16 -17.17 -5.96
C TYR A 182 11.24 -16.80 -6.98
N ILE A 183 11.51 -15.52 -7.11
CA ILE A 183 12.60 -15.01 -7.93
C ILE A 183 13.83 -14.83 -7.09
N GLU A 184 14.89 -15.57 -7.40
CA GLU A 184 16.18 -15.42 -6.74
C GLU A 184 16.97 -14.29 -7.40
N GLY A 185 17.56 -13.41 -6.58
CA GLY A 185 18.38 -12.30 -7.08
C GLY A 185 18.56 -11.18 -6.06
N ASN A 186 19.22 -10.12 -6.52
CA ASN A 186 19.33 -8.89 -5.72
C ASN A 186 18.02 -8.08 -5.80
N GLU A 187 17.54 -7.62 -4.65
CA GLU A 187 16.33 -6.81 -4.56
C GLU A 187 16.68 -5.33 -4.53
N TYR A 188 15.97 -4.55 -5.33
CA TYR A 188 16.12 -3.09 -5.41
C TYR A 188 14.76 -2.40 -5.31
N SER A 189 14.74 -1.24 -4.64
CA SER A 189 13.62 -0.30 -4.71
C SER A 189 14.00 0.87 -5.59
N MET A 190 13.09 1.27 -6.48
CA MET A 190 13.23 2.46 -7.30
C MET A 190 12.21 3.50 -6.83
N GLU A 191 12.70 4.65 -6.38
CA GLU A 191 11.85 5.76 -5.96
C GLU A 191 11.62 6.71 -7.13
N THR A 192 10.36 6.99 -7.42
CA THR A 192 9.96 7.88 -8.52
C THR A 192 8.79 8.76 -8.12
N ILE A 193 8.67 9.93 -8.75
CA ILE A 193 7.47 10.76 -8.72
C ILE A 193 6.95 10.92 -10.14
N SER A 194 5.64 10.71 -10.32
CA SER A 194 4.97 10.86 -11.61
C SER A 194 3.89 11.92 -11.53
N TYR A 195 3.86 12.83 -12.49
CA TYR A 195 2.83 13.86 -12.60
C TYR A 195 2.48 14.14 -14.07
N LYS A 196 1.21 14.04 -14.42
CA LYS A 196 0.71 14.27 -15.78
C LYS A 196 1.45 13.52 -16.90
N GLY A 197 1.86 12.27 -16.61
CA GLY A 197 2.58 11.43 -17.57
C GLY A 197 4.10 11.65 -17.61
N GLU A 198 4.62 12.63 -16.90
CA GLU A 198 6.06 12.81 -16.70
C GLU A 198 6.51 12.00 -15.47
N HIS A 199 7.61 11.27 -15.61
CA HIS A 199 8.18 10.40 -14.58
C HIS A 199 9.55 10.92 -14.17
N HIS A 200 9.69 11.26 -12.90
CA HIS A 200 10.96 11.74 -12.34
C HIS A 200 11.58 10.63 -11.47
N TYR A 201 12.72 10.14 -11.90
CA TYR A 201 13.53 9.23 -11.11
C TYR A 201 14.22 9.99 -9.98
N LEU A 202 14.13 9.46 -8.75
CA LEU A 202 14.74 10.07 -7.57
C LEU A 202 15.94 9.27 -7.08
N ALA A 203 15.79 7.95 -6.87
CA ALA A 203 16.84 7.10 -6.33
C ALA A 203 16.58 5.62 -6.62
N THR A 204 17.65 4.82 -6.62
CA THR A 204 17.57 3.36 -6.49
C THR A 204 18.34 2.93 -5.25
N THR A 205 17.70 2.12 -4.43
CA THR A 205 18.32 1.55 -3.22
C THR A 205 18.36 0.03 -3.33
N LYS A 206 19.48 -0.57 -2.91
CA LYS A 206 19.57 -2.02 -2.75
C LYS A 206 18.92 -2.41 -1.44
N LYS A 207 17.98 -3.34 -1.49
CA LYS A 207 17.33 -3.86 -0.30
C LYS A 207 18.11 -5.05 0.25
N PHE A 208 18.37 -5.02 1.55
CA PHE A 208 18.92 -6.14 2.30
C PHE A 208 17.81 -6.66 3.21
N THR A 209 17.45 -7.92 3.04
CA THR A 209 16.40 -8.57 3.84
C THR A 209 17.02 -9.59 4.80
N THR A 210 16.33 -9.84 5.89
CA THR A 210 16.71 -10.88 6.85
C THR A 210 16.48 -12.30 6.31
N GLY A 211 15.82 -12.43 5.15
CA GLY A 211 15.40 -13.72 4.59
C GLY A 211 14.22 -14.34 5.34
N ALA A 212 13.94 -15.59 5.02
CA ALA A 212 12.89 -16.34 5.70
C ALA A 212 13.15 -16.44 7.22
N PRO A 213 12.12 -16.42 8.07
CA PRO A 213 10.70 -16.39 7.75
C PRO A 213 10.11 -14.98 7.60
N HIS A 214 10.85 -13.93 7.90
CA HIS A 214 10.28 -12.58 8.05
C HIS A 214 10.43 -11.68 6.82
N PHE A 215 11.44 -11.87 5.99
CA PHE A 215 11.70 -11.06 4.77
C PHE A 215 11.64 -9.53 4.98
N ILE A 216 12.12 -9.05 6.14
CA ILE A 216 12.15 -7.64 6.53
C ILE A 216 13.52 -7.05 6.21
#